data_83589b031e5e4d303466b11c0c339b86
#
_entry.id   83589b031e5e4d303466b11c0c339b86
#
_cell.length_a   1.000
_cell.length_b   1.000
_cell.length_c   1.000
_cell.angle_alpha   90.00
_cell.angle_beta   90.00
_cell.angle_gamma   90.00
#
_symmetry.space_group_name_H-M   'P 1'
#
loop_
_entity.id
_entity.type
_entity.pdbx_description
1 polymer ?
#
loop_
_entity_poly.entity_id
_entity_poly.type
_entity_poly.pdbx_seq_one_letter_code
_entity_poly.pdbx_strand_id
1 'polypeptide(L)'
;MSDPAMTPGPAVHQKIDTSVPHSARIWNYWLGGKDHYPVDVAAGDAYSAVFPGIVTIARSSRAFLRRTITYLVDEAGIRQFLDVGTGLPTEDNTHEVAQRLAPESRIVYVDHDPMVLAHARALLTSTPEGATAYVDAELSDPDRILAAAAKTLDLTRPTALILSNILGHMADYDQARSTVTRLMNGLPSGSYLSINDGSRGTDADYEQAQDAYNETGAVPYFLRTVDRITAYFDGLELLDPGVVPVPLWRPEPASTAPEPIGEHGGLARKP
;
A
#
# COMPACT_ATOMS: atom_id res chain seq x y z
N MET A 1 42.56 1.17 -26.92
CA MET A 1 41.34 0.36 -27.22
C MET A 1 40.24 0.98 -26.40
N SER A 2 39.36 1.74 -27.06
CA SER A 2 38.26 2.46 -26.40
C SER A 2 37.06 1.52 -26.33
N ASP A 3 36.54 1.36 -25.14
CA ASP A 3 35.35 0.56 -24.83
C ASP A 3 34.11 1.25 -25.44
N PRO A 4 33.26 0.56 -26.20
CA PRO A 4 32.07 1.19 -26.75
C PRO A 4 31.02 1.38 -25.64
N ALA A 5 30.68 2.64 -25.37
CA ALA A 5 29.59 3.03 -24.51
C ALA A 5 28.30 2.32 -24.95
N MET A 6 27.75 1.47 -24.06
CA MET A 6 26.41 0.89 -24.21
C MET A 6 25.38 2.01 -24.19
N THR A 7 24.81 2.31 -25.34
CA THR A 7 23.62 3.17 -25.43
C THR A 7 22.46 2.47 -24.76
N PRO A 8 21.76 3.10 -23.81
CA PRO A 8 20.52 2.51 -23.27
C PRO A 8 19.51 2.36 -24.40
N GLY A 9 19.00 1.15 -24.58
CA GLY A 9 17.91 0.90 -25.52
C GLY A 9 16.69 1.75 -25.18
N PRO A 10 15.81 2.07 -26.16
CA PRO A 10 14.63 2.89 -25.92
C PRO A 10 13.76 2.22 -24.86
N ALA A 11 13.44 2.97 -23.79
CA ALA A 11 12.45 2.56 -22.81
C ALA A 11 11.15 2.29 -23.57
N VAL A 12 10.67 1.06 -23.51
CA VAL A 12 9.34 0.70 -24.03
C VAL A 12 8.34 1.46 -23.14
N HIS A 13 7.88 2.61 -23.60
CA HIS A 13 6.75 3.30 -22.97
C HIS A 13 5.52 2.42 -23.19
N GLN A 14 5.20 1.60 -22.21
CA GLN A 14 3.95 0.88 -22.18
C GLN A 14 2.83 1.91 -22.22
N LYS A 15 1.99 1.83 -23.28
CA LYS A 15 0.96 2.85 -23.53
C LYS A 15 -0.11 2.71 -22.44
N ILE A 16 -0.31 3.76 -21.65
CA ILE A 16 -1.36 3.80 -20.62
C ILE A 16 -2.72 3.65 -21.32
N ASP A 17 -3.47 2.62 -20.95
CA ASP A 17 -4.84 2.44 -21.44
C ASP A 17 -5.79 3.34 -20.64
N THR A 18 -6.34 4.35 -21.30
CA THR A 18 -7.29 5.30 -20.72
C THR A 18 -8.73 4.94 -21.02
N SER A 19 -9.00 3.81 -21.67
CA SER A 19 -10.35 3.34 -22.04
C SER A 19 -10.95 2.39 -21.00
N VAL A 20 -10.13 1.83 -20.10
CA VAL A 20 -10.53 0.92 -19.03
C VAL A 20 -10.27 1.58 -17.69
N PRO A 21 -11.17 1.49 -16.69
CA PRO A 21 -10.94 2.03 -15.36
C PRO A 21 -9.81 1.29 -14.67
N HIS A 22 -9.03 2.00 -13.84
CA HIS A 22 -7.89 1.46 -13.12
C HIS A 22 -7.97 1.74 -11.62
N SER A 23 -7.72 0.73 -10.80
CA SER A 23 -7.87 0.80 -9.34
C SER A 23 -7.09 1.97 -8.71
N ALA A 24 -5.82 2.14 -9.06
CA ALA A 24 -4.99 3.22 -8.52
C ALA A 24 -5.52 4.63 -8.90
N ARG A 25 -6.08 4.79 -10.11
CA ARG A 25 -6.66 6.06 -10.57
C ARG A 25 -8.00 6.36 -9.90
N ILE A 26 -8.85 5.34 -9.70
CA ILE A 26 -10.11 5.47 -8.96
C ILE A 26 -9.83 5.82 -7.50
N TRP A 27 -8.84 5.18 -6.89
CA TRP A 27 -8.41 5.49 -5.53
C TRP A 27 -7.91 6.94 -5.40
N ASN A 28 -7.09 7.39 -6.38
CA ASN A 28 -6.66 8.78 -6.48
C ASN A 28 -7.85 9.75 -6.59
N TYR A 29 -8.88 9.40 -7.38
CA TYR A 29 -10.12 10.18 -7.49
C TYR A 29 -10.84 10.31 -6.15
N TRP A 30 -11.07 9.22 -5.41
CA TRP A 30 -11.71 9.25 -4.09
C TRP A 30 -10.93 10.05 -3.04
N LEU A 31 -9.62 10.11 -3.18
CA LEU A 31 -8.76 10.93 -2.33
C LEU A 31 -8.72 12.42 -2.75
N GLY A 32 -9.40 12.80 -3.86
CA GLY A 32 -9.41 14.17 -4.35
C GLY A 32 -8.20 14.55 -5.18
N GLY A 33 -7.41 13.57 -5.63
CA GLY A 33 -6.30 13.75 -6.56
C GLY A 33 -6.77 14.12 -7.96
N LYS A 34 -5.82 14.31 -8.90
CA LYS A 34 -6.08 14.76 -10.27
C LYS A 34 -5.56 13.80 -11.34
N ASP A 35 -4.95 12.69 -10.93
CA ASP A 35 -4.29 11.73 -11.82
C ASP A 35 -5.26 10.60 -12.20
N HIS A 36 -6.41 10.96 -12.77
CA HIS A 36 -7.44 10.04 -13.21
C HIS A 36 -8.09 10.52 -14.53
N TYR A 37 -8.77 9.63 -15.23
CA TYR A 37 -9.46 9.89 -16.48
C TYR A 37 -10.98 9.80 -16.30
N PRO A 38 -11.81 10.27 -17.28
CA PRO A 38 -13.26 10.22 -17.18
C PRO A 38 -13.82 8.81 -16.91
N VAL A 39 -13.17 7.75 -17.40
CA VAL A 39 -13.58 6.36 -17.17
C VAL A 39 -13.41 5.97 -15.69
N ASP A 40 -12.39 6.49 -15.03
CA ASP A 40 -12.12 6.24 -13.61
C ASP A 40 -13.13 6.98 -12.73
N VAL A 41 -13.46 8.23 -13.10
CA VAL A 41 -14.51 9.02 -12.44
C VAL A 41 -15.86 8.31 -12.55
N ALA A 42 -16.23 7.85 -13.75
CA ALA A 42 -17.49 7.14 -13.96
C ALA A 42 -17.60 5.86 -13.12
N ALA A 43 -16.52 5.08 -13.04
CA ALA A 43 -16.47 3.87 -12.21
C ALA A 43 -16.51 4.22 -10.70
N GLY A 44 -15.77 5.24 -10.28
CA GLY A 44 -15.75 5.72 -8.90
C GLY A 44 -17.10 6.29 -8.44
N ASP A 45 -17.80 7.03 -9.30
CA ASP A 45 -19.14 7.56 -9.05
C ASP A 45 -20.17 6.44 -8.95
N ALA A 46 -20.11 5.45 -9.86
CA ALA A 46 -20.99 4.28 -9.82
C ALA A 46 -20.82 3.49 -8.50
N TYR A 47 -19.58 3.33 -8.04
CA TYR A 47 -19.31 2.72 -6.75
C TYR A 47 -19.88 3.54 -5.60
N SER A 48 -19.61 4.84 -5.59
CA SER A 48 -20.04 5.76 -4.53
C SER A 48 -21.58 5.94 -4.49
N ALA A 49 -22.28 5.71 -5.60
CA ALA A 49 -23.76 5.73 -5.64
C ALA A 49 -24.36 4.56 -4.85
N VAL A 50 -23.69 3.39 -4.82
CA VAL A 50 -24.12 2.23 -4.04
C VAL A 50 -23.62 2.35 -2.60
N PHE A 51 -22.34 2.71 -2.44
CA PHE A 51 -21.69 2.81 -1.13
C PHE A 51 -20.93 4.15 -0.98
N PRO A 52 -21.58 5.22 -0.52
CA PRO A 52 -20.94 6.53 -0.31
C PRO A 52 -19.79 6.51 0.70
N GLY A 53 -19.75 5.50 1.59
CA GLY A 53 -18.71 5.29 2.59
C GLY A 53 -17.31 5.05 2.03
N ILE A 54 -17.17 4.76 0.72
CA ILE A 54 -15.87 4.46 0.11
C ILE A 54 -14.87 5.63 0.22
N VAL A 55 -15.31 6.86 0.12
CA VAL A 55 -14.46 8.05 0.28
C VAL A 55 -13.93 8.15 1.71
N THR A 56 -14.76 7.78 2.70
CA THR A 56 -14.34 7.71 4.10
C THR A 56 -13.31 6.59 4.30
N ILE A 57 -13.51 5.43 3.66
CA ILE A 57 -12.55 4.33 3.66
C ILE A 57 -11.20 4.82 3.10
N ALA A 58 -11.18 5.43 1.92
CA ALA A 58 -9.95 5.90 1.29
C ALA A 58 -9.16 6.88 2.19
N ARG A 59 -9.85 7.84 2.82
CA ARG A 59 -9.24 8.80 3.73
C ARG A 59 -8.76 8.16 5.03
N SER A 60 -9.53 7.23 5.58
CA SER A 60 -9.19 6.53 6.82
C SER A 60 -7.99 5.60 6.64
N SER A 61 -7.88 4.97 5.47
CA SER A 61 -6.72 4.18 5.06
C SER A 61 -5.44 5.02 5.07
N ARG A 62 -5.47 6.22 4.46
CA ARG A 62 -4.31 7.15 4.48
C ARG A 62 -3.98 7.62 5.90
N ALA A 63 -4.99 7.93 6.71
CA ALA A 63 -4.78 8.30 8.10
C ALA A 63 -4.18 7.14 8.93
N PHE A 64 -4.58 5.90 8.67
CA PHE A 64 -3.98 4.71 9.30
C PHE A 64 -2.51 4.55 8.90
N LEU A 65 -2.20 4.65 7.61
CA LEU A 65 -0.82 4.60 7.09
C LEU A 65 0.06 5.65 7.78
N ARG A 66 -0.41 6.90 7.87
CA ARG A 66 0.32 7.97 8.56
C ARG A 66 0.59 7.61 10.03
N ARG A 67 -0.41 7.12 10.78
CA ARG A 67 -0.24 6.75 12.20
C ARG A 67 0.72 5.58 12.38
N THR A 68 0.64 4.56 11.53
CA THR A 68 1.56 3.40 11.61
C THR A 68 2.99 3.81 11.28
N ILE A 69 3.23 4.66 10.28
CA ILE A 69 4.57 5.18 9.96
C ILE A 69 5.10 6.04 11.11
N THR A 70 4.26 6.92 11.67
CA THR A 70 4.66 7.76 12.83
C THR A 70 5.12 6.89 13.99
N TYR A 71 4.32 5.87 14.37
CA TYR A 71 4.70 4.92 15.40
C TYR A 71 6.01 4.20 15.09
N LEU A 72 6.16 3.72 13.86
CA LEU A 72 7.35 2.99 13.41
C LEU A 72 8.61 3.84 13.50
N VAL A 73 8.53 5.13 13.18
CA VAL A 73 9.68 6.04 13.25
C VAL A 73 9.97 6.47 14.68
N ASP A 74 8.97 6.94 15.42
CA ASP A 74 9.15 7.63 16.70
C ASP A 74 9.34 6.64 17.85
N GLU A 75 8.58 5.52 17.86
CA GLU A 75 8.58 4.59 18.96
C GLU A 75 9.37 3.30 18.67
N ALA A 76 9.24 2.77 17.45
CA ALA A 76 9.94 1.54 17.07
C ALA A 76 11.36 1.79 16.52
N GLY A 77 11.73 3.04 16.22
CA GLY A 77 13.05 3.38 15.70
C GLY A 77 13.33 2.87 14.28
N ILE A 78 12.30 2.53 13.51
CA ILE A 78 12.44 2.07 12.12
C ILE A 78 12.88 3.23 11.23
N ARG A 79 13.81 2.93 10.31
CA ARG A 79 14.38 3.86 9.34
C ARG A 79 14.35 3.31 7.91
N GLN A 80 13.79 2.14 7.72
CA GLN A 80 13.68 1.48 6.41
C GLN A 80 12.27 0.99 6.19
N PHE A 81 11.74 1.27 4.99
CA PHE A 81 10.36 0.96 4.62
C PHE A 81 10.34 0.30 3.24
N LEU A 82 9.63 -0.81 3.15
CA LEU A 82 9.30 -1.51 1.91
C LEU A 82 7.78 -1.39 1.72
N ASP A 83 7.36 -0.50 0.82
CA ASP A 83 5.96 -0.18 0.55
C ASP A 83 5.56 -0.84 -0.77
N VAL A 84 4.71 -1.86 -0.70
CA VAL A 84 4.36 -2.72 -1.85
C VAL A 84 2.89 -2.52 -2.23
N GLY A 85 2.67 -2.24 -3.52
CA GLY A 85 1.38 -1.81 -4.04
C GLY A 85 1.09 -0.36 -3.72
N THR A 86 2.05 0.50 -4.02
CA THR A 86 2.06 1.91 -3.61
C THR A 86 0.91 2.72 -4.16
N GLY A 87 0.43 2.38 -5.37
CA GLY A 87 -0.52 3.19 -6.10
C GLY A 87 0.03 4.57 -6.51
N LEU A 88 -0.84 5.44 -7.01
CA LEU A 88 -0.45 6.80 -7.39
C LEU A 88 -0.07 7.64 -6.19
N PRO A 89 0.97 8.49 -6.29
CA PRO A 89 1.34 9.43 -5.25
C PRO A 89 0.16 10.33 -4.86
N THR A 90 0.02 10.56 -3.56
CA THR A 90 -0.98 11.46 -2.98
C THR A 90 -0.31 12.30 -1.89
N GLU A 91 -1.08 12.97 -1.03
CA GLU A 91 -0.54 13.60 0.18
C GLU A 91 -0.13 12.54 1.22
N ASP A 92 0.86 12.87 2.05
CA ASP A 92 1.40 12.00 3.10
C ASP A 92 1.86 10.62 2.57
N ASN A 93 2.66 10.62 1.49
CA ASN A 93 3.32 9.42 1.03
C ASN A 93 4.28 8.87 2.11
N THR A 94 4.58 7.59 2.08
CA THR A 94 5.40 6.92 3.10
C THR A 94 6.71 7.66 3.38
N HIS A 95 7.43 8.13 2.33
CA HIS A 95 8.68 8.86 2.52
C HIS A 95 8.45 10.26 3.12
N GLU A 96 7.37 10.95 2.76
CA GLU A 96 7.07 12.28 3.30
C GLU A 96 6.82 12.23 4.80
N VAL A 97 6.05 11.22 5.26
CA VAL A 97 5.80 11.03 6.69
C VAL A 97 7.08 10.60 7.40
N ALA A 98 7.77 9.57 6.89
CA ALA A 98 8.96 9.01 7.54
C ALA A 98 10.11 10.02 7.58
N GLN A 99 10.41 10.71 6.48
CA GLN A 99 11.53 11.65 6.39
C GLN A 99 11.27 13.00 7.06
N ARG A 100 10.01 13.36 7.29
CA ARG A 100 9.64 14.51 8.12
C ARG A 100 10.04 14.29 9.59
N LEU A 101 9.94 13.06 10.08
CA LEU A 101 10.28 12.66 11.44
C LEU A 101 11.75 12.24 11.58
N ALA A 102 12.28 11.53 10.58
CA ALA A 102 13.64 11.04 10.52
C ALA A 102 14.17 11.18 9.08
N PRO A 103 14.85 12.29 8.76
CA PRO A 103 15.30 12.61 7.40
C PRO A 103 16.14 11.52 6.72
N GLU A 104 16.86 10.72 7.49
CA GLU A 104 17.70 9.61 7.01
C GLU A 104 16.92 8.37 6.60
N SER A 105 15.59 8.37 6.71
CA SER A 105 14.75 7.23 6.36
C SER A 105 14.88 6.83 4.89
N ARG A 106 14.89 5.53 4.63
CA ARG A 106 15.02 4.95 3.29
C ARG A 106 13.76 4.20 2.93
N ILE A 107 13.20 4.50 1.77
CA ILE A 107 11.93 3.93 1.33
C ILE A 107 12.09 3.29 -0.05
N VAL A 108 11.66 2.04 -0.18
CA VAL A 108 11.50 1.38 -1.48
C VAL A 108 10.02 1.20 -1.74
N TYR A 109 9.58 1.79 -2.83
CA TYR A 109 8.25 1.66 -3.37
C TYR A 109 8.22 0.58 -4.45
N VAL A 110 7.23 -0.29 -4.39
CA VAL A 110 7.05 -1.37 -5.36
C VAL A 110 5.67 -1.27 -5.97
N ASP A 111 5.62 -1.22 -7.28
CA ASP A 111 4.39 -1.32 -8.07
C ASP A 111 4.72 -1.95 -9.43
N HIS A 112 3.72 -2.46 -10.13
CA HIS A 112 3.91 -2.98 -11.49
C HIS A 112 3.24 -2.10 -12.55
N ASP A 113 2.42 -1.12 -12.12
CA ASP A 113 1.77 -0.21 -13.05
C ASP A 113 2.77 0.83 -13.59
N PRO A 114 2.98 0.87 -14.92
CA PRO A 114 3.89 1.83 -15.54
C PRO A 114 3.54 3.29 -15.26
N MET A 115 2.24 3.61 -15.08
CA MET A 115 1.79 4.96 -14.76
C MET A 115 2.17 5.34 -13.33
N VAL A 116 1.96 4.43 -12.37
CA VAL A 116 2.38 4.62 -10.97
C VAL A 116 3.88 4.88 -10.92
N LEU A 117 4.67 4.04 -11.58
CA LEU A 117 6.13 4.17 -11.62
C LEU A 117 6.60 5.46 -12.30
N ALA A 118 5.90 5.92 -13.35
CA ALA A 118 6.25 7.18 -14.03
C ALA A 118 5.96 8.39 -13.15
N HIS A 119 4.80 8.45 -12.50
CA HIS A 119 4.43 9.51 -11.55
C HIS A 119 5.35 9.53 -10.34
N ALA A 120 5.62 8.37 -9.76
CA ALA A 120 6.49 8.24 -8.62
C ALA A 120 7.90 8.80 -8.92
N ARG A 121 8.51 8.43 -10.05
CA ARG A 121 9.82 8.94 -10.47
C ARG A 121 9.84 10.44 -10.73
N ALA A 122 8.73 11.02 -11.17
CA ALA A 122 8.63 12.44 -11.50
C ALA A 122 8.35 13.33 -10.29
N LEU A 123 7.61 12.83 -9.31
CA LEU A 123 7.04 13.66 -8.24
C LEU A 123 7.67 13.44 -6.87
N LEU A 124 8.21 12.23 -6.58
CA LEU A 124 8.70 11.92 -5.25
C LEU A 124 10.19 12.20 -5.13
N THR A 125 10.53 13.17 -4.28
CA THR A 125 11.92 13.56 -4.00
C THR A 125 12.27 13.21 -2.55
N SER A 126 13.41 12.53 -2.37
CA SER A 126 13.94 12.23 -1.05
C SER A 126 14.62 13.44 -0.42
N THR A 127 14.71 13.45 0.92
CA THR A 127 15.65 14.31 1.64
C THR A 127 17.10 13.97 1.23
N PRO A 128 18.06 14.89 1.39
CA PRO A 128 19.46 14.62 1.09
C PRO A 128 20.07 13.48 1.94
N GLU A 129 19.60 13.30 3.17
CA GLU A 129 20.07 12.30 4.13
C GLU A 129 19.45 10.91 3.89
N GLY A 130 18.23 10.88 3.32
CA GLY A 130 17.45 9.68 3.06
C GLY A 130 17.64 9.12 1.66
N ALA A 131 16.77 8.19 1.30
CA ALA A 131 16.70 7.68 -0.06
C ALA A 131 15.29 7.17 -0.38
N THR A 132 14.85 7.38 -1.62
CA THR A 132 13.69 6.73 -2.21
C THR A 132 14.09 5.95 -3.45
N ALA A 133 13.52 4.77 -3.65
CA ALA A 133 13.70 3.99 -4.87
C ALA A 133 12.38 3.38 -5.31
N TYR A 134 12.30 3.11 -6.62
CA TYR A 134 11.09 2.55 -7.26
C TYR A 134 11.45 1.25 -7.95
N VAL A 135 10.68 0.21 -7.66
CA VAL A 135 10.87 -1.14 -8.18
C VAL A 135 9.63 -1.53 -8.98
N ASP A 136 9.85 -1.89 -10.23
CA ASP A 136 8.85 -2.54 -11.08
C ASP A 136 8.85 -4.04 -10.78
N ALA A 137 7.86 -4.48 -10.00
CA ALA A 137 7.68 -5.89 -9.67
C ALA A 137 6.23 -6.21 -9.29
N GLU A 138 5.82 -7.41 -9.65
CA GLU A 138 4.54 -7.98 -9.27
C GLU A 138 4.54 -8.40 -7.79
N LEU A 139 3.44 -8.16 -7.07
CA LEU A 139 3.26 -8.61 -5.69
C LEU A 139 3.45 -10.13 -5.54
N SER A 140 3.12 -10.88 -6.56
CA SER A 140 3.26 -12.34 -6.62
C SER A 140 4.71 -12.85 -6.71
N ASP A 141 5.70 -11.93 -6.89
CA ASP A 141 7.14 -12.26 -6.98
C ASP A 141 7.95 -11.66 -5.81
N PRO A 142 7.76 -12.16 -4.56
CA PRO A 142 8.44 -11.63 -3.38
C PRO A 142 9.97 -11.72 -3.45
N ASP A 143 10.53 -12.70 -4.16
CA ASP A 143 11.99 -12.83 -4.26
C ASP A 143 12.57 -11.70 -5.12
N ARG A 144 11.92 -11.35 -6.21
CA ARG A 144 12.30 -10.20 -7.04
C ARG A 144 12.17 -8.89 -6.26
N ILE A 145 11.09 -8.75 -5.49
CA ILE A 145 10.87 -7.57 -4.64
C ILE A 145 12.03 -7.41 -3.65
N LEU A 146 12.34 -8.45 -2.88
CA LEU A 146 13.42 -8.42 -1.88
C LEU A 146 14.79 -8.17 -2.51
N ALA A 147 15.10 -8.86 -3.61
CA ALA A 147 16.37 -8.68 -4.32
C ALA A 147 16.53 -7.26 -4.89
N ALA A 148 15.45 -6.63 -5.35
CA ALA A 148 15.47 -5.27 -5.82
C ALA A 148 15.55 -4.26 -4.66
N ALA A 149 14.80 -4.49 -3.58
CA ALA A 149 14.81 -3.64 -2.38
C ALA A 149 16.20 -3.59 -1.73
N ALA A 150 16.93 -4.69 -1.72
CA ALA A 150 18.29 -4.80 -1.18
C ALA A 150 19.33 -3.86 -1.84
N LYS A 151 19.01 -3.27 -2.99
CA LYS A 151 19.86 -2.25 -3.63
C LYS A 151 19.81 -0.89 -2.92
N THR A 152 18.75 -0.65 -2.15
CA THR A 152 18.50 0.62 -1.45
C THR A 152 18.41 0.41 0.07
N LEU A 153 17.80 -0.67 0.52
CA LEU A 153 17.65 -1.04 1.92
C LEU A 153 18.76 -2.01 2.35
N ASP A 154 19.19 -1.90 3.59
CA ASP A 154 20.02 -2.91 4.25
C ASP A 154 19.09 -3.94 4.92
N LEU A 155 18.81 -5.04 4.24
CA LEU A 155 17.92 -6.10 4.74
C LEU A 155 18.50 -6.91 5.90
N THR A 156 19.66 -6.55 6.45
CA THR A 156 20.16 -7.06 7.73
C THR A 156 19.66 -6.23 8.92
N ARG A 157 19.02 -5.09 8.67
CA ARG A 157 18.45 -4.19 9.67
C ARG A 157 16.92 -4.24 9.65
N PRO A 158 16.26 -4.04 10.80
CA PRO A 158 14.79 -3.99 10.87
C PRO A 158 14.19 -3.05 9.83
N THR A 159 13.18 -3.55 9.14
CA THR A 159 12.48 -2.89 8.04
C THR A 159 10.97 -3.01 8.26
N ALA A 160 10.22 -1.97 7.97
CA ALA A 160 8.76 -2.04 7.94
C ALA A 160 8.30 -2.43 6.53
N LEU A 161 7.57 -3.55 6.42
CA LEU A 161 6.81 -3.95 5.25
C LEU A 161 5.40 -3.36 5.35
N ILE A 162 5.00 -2.61 4.33
CA ILE A 162 3.68 -1.99 4.23
C ILE A 162 2.93 -2.62 3.06
N LEU A 163 1.71 -3.11 3.33
CA LEU A 163 0.79 -3.71 2.37
C LEU A 163 -0.60 -3.07 2.59
N SER A 164 -0.82 -1.91 1.95
CA SER A 164 -2.04 -1.12 2.14
C SER A 164 -2.99 -1.31 0.96
N ASN A 165 -4.14 -1.94 1.19
CA ASN A 165 -5.17 -2.21 0.18
C ASN A 165 -4.66 -2.91 -1.09
N ILE A 166 -3.68 -3.78 -0.96
CA ILE A 166 -3.06 -4.47 -2.10
C ILE A 166 -3.36 -5.97 -2.11
N LEU A 167 -3.50 -6.61 -0.94
CA LEU A 167 -3.70 -8.06 -0.86
C LEU A 167 -5.04 -8.50 -1.45
N GLY A 168 -6.05 -7.63 -1.43
CA GLY A 168 -7.33 -7.85 -2.09
C GLY A 168 -7.22 -8.06 -3.61
N HIS A 169 -6.16 -7.57 -4.27
CA HIS A 169 -5.92 -7.82 -5.70
C HIS A 169 -5.40 -9.23 -6.00
N MET A 170 -5.03 -10.00 -5.00
CA MET A 170 -4.70 -11.42 -5.16
C MET A 170 -5.96 -12.28 -4.95
N ALA A 171 -6.50 -12.87 -6.02
CA ALA A 171 -7.73 -13.68 -5.94
C ALA A 171 -7.56 -14.89 -5.01
N ASP A 172 -6.42 -15.58 -5.11
CA ASP A 172 -6.07 -16.72 -4.27
C ASP A 172 -5.56 -16.24 -2.90
N TYR A 173 -6.33 -16.57 -1.86
CA TYR A 173 -5.98 -16.20 -0.47
C TYR A 173 -4.73 -16.90 0.05
N ASP A 174 -4.52 -18.16 -0.31
CA ASP A 174 -3.35 -18.92 0.17
C ASP A 174 -2.08 -18.39 -0.51
N GLN A 175 -2.17 -17.99 -1.78
CA GLN A 175 -1.10 -17.29 -2.46
C GLN A 175 -0.79 -15.95 -1.77
N ALA A 176 -1.82 -15.17 -1.41
CA ALA A 176 -1.63 -13.90 -0.69
C ALA A 176 -0.92 -14.12 0.66
N ARG A 177 -1.36 -15.10 1.46
CA ARG A 177 -0.68 -15.49 2.71
C ARG A 177 0.77 -15.92 2.49
N SER A 178 1.00 -16.76 1.50
CA SER A 178 2.36 -17.20 1.16
C SER A 178 3.25 -16.03 0.78
N THR A 179 2.74 -15.06 0.00
CA THR A 179 3.47 -13.86 -0.39
C THR A 179 3.86 -13.01 0.83
N VAL A 180 2.92 -12.73 1.75
CA VAL A 180 3.21 -12.02 3.01
C VAL A 180 4.28 -12.75 3.82
N THR A 181 4.12 -14.06 4.01
CA THR A 181 5.07 -14.88 4.75
C THR A 181 6.46 -14.85 4.12
N ARG A 182 6.57 -14.96 2.80
CA ARG A 182 7.86 -14.93 2.08
C ARG A 182 8.53 -13.57 2.19
N LEU A 183 7.78 -12.47 2.03
CA LEU A 183 8.31 -11.12 2.23
C LEU A 183 8.84 -10.93 3.65
N MET A 184 8.06 -11.30 4.66
CA MET A 184 8.48 -11.20 6.06
C MET A 184 9.68 -12.11 6.39
N ASN A 185 9.76 -13.31 5.79
CA ASN A 185 10.91 -14.20 6.00
C ASN A 185 12.22 -13.62 5.44
N GLY A 186 12.15 -12.78 4.42
CA GLY A 186 13.31 -12.05 3.87
C GLY A 186 13.78 -10.87 4.72
N LEU A 187 13.07 -10.52 5.78
CA LEU A 187 13.42 -9.43 6.70
C LEU A 187 13.89 -9.98 8.05
N PRO A 188 14.79 -9.30 8.78
CA PRO A 188 15.31 -9.78 10.05
C PRO A 188 14.31 -9.65 11.20
N SER A 189 14.60 -10.30 12.34
CA SER A 189 13.92 -10.06 13.62
C SER A 189 13.92 -8.58 13.96
N GLY A 190 12.85 -8.10 14.59
CA GLY A 190 12.61 -6.68 14.87
C GLY A 190 12.00 -5.90 13.69
N SER A 191 11.81 -6.51 12.52
CA SER A 191 11.05 -5.92 11.42
C SER A 191 9.55 -5.87 11.73
N TYR A 192 8.82 -5.05 11.00
CA TYR A 192 7.38 -4.85 11.21
C TYR A 192 6.58 -5.14 9.94
N LEU A 193 5.33 -5.58 10.13
CA LEU A 193 4.33 -5.74 9.08
C LEU A 193 3.15 -4.82 9.38
N SER A 194 2.82 -3.91 8.48
CA SER A 194 1.61 -3.09 8.47
C SER A 194 0.70 -3.57 7.34
N ILE A 195 -0.51 -3.99 7.68
CA ILE A 195 -1.54 -4.35 6.70
C ILE A 195 -2.83 -3.61 7.03
N ASN A 196 -3.50 -3.12 6.00
CA ASN A 196 -4.92 -2.77 6.02
C ASN A 196 -5.57 -3.21 4.71
N ASP A 197 -6.79 -3.73 4.80
CA ASP A 197 -7.53 -4.26 3.67
C ASP A 197 -9.04 -4.13 3.88
N GLY A 198 -9.80 -4.04 2.78
CA GLY A 198 -11.25 -4.05 2.81
C GLY A 198 -11.80 -5.35 3.39
N SER A 199 -12.78 -5.25 4.30
CA SER A 199 -13.30 -6.40 5.00
C SER A 199 -14.72 -6.77 4.58
N ARG A 200 -14.97 -8.08 4.45
CA ARG A 200 -16.29 -8.68 4.19
C ARG A 200 -16.99 -9.04 5.50
N GLY A 201 -18.32 -9.01 5.49
CA GLY A 201 -19.15 -9.34 6.67
C GLY A 201 -19.41 -8.15 7.59
N THR A 202 -19.10 -6.93 7.13
CA THR A 202 -19.25 -5.70 7.93
C THR A 202 -20.33 -4.77 7.40
N ASP A 203 -20.56 -4.73 6.08
CA ASP A 203 -21.51 -3.83 5.42
C ASP A 203 -21.94 -4.42 4.07
N ALA A 204 -23.26 -4.66 3.91
CA ALA A 204 -23.83 -5.29 2.71
C ALA A 204 -23.73 -4.39 1.47
N ASP A 205 -23.90 -3.07 1.63
CA ASP A 205 -23.81 -2.12 0.52
C ASP A 205 -22.36 -2.00 0.04
N TYR A 206 -21.40 -2.09 0.95
CA TYR A 206 -19.97 -2.15 0.59
C TYR A 206 -19.66 -3.41 -0.24
N GLU A 207 -20.15 -4.58 0.20
CA GLU A 207 -19.95 -5.83 -0.54
C GLU A 207 -20.60 -5.78 -1.92
N GLN A 208 -21.84 -5.27 -2.01
CA GLN A 208 -22.55 -5.11 -3.29
C GLN A 208 -21.80 -4.17 -4.24
N ALA A 209 -21.32 -3.03 -3.75
CA ALA A 209 -20.54 -2.09 -4.55
C ALA A 209 -19.23 -2.72 -5.05
N GLN A 210 -18.57 -3.51 -4.21
CA GLN A 210 -17.34 -4.19 -4.56
C GLN A 210 -17.56 -5.30 -5.59
N ASP A 211 -18.63 -6.08 -5.45
CA ASP A 211 -18.97 -7.13 -6.43
C ASP A 211 -19.28 -6.49 -7.81
N ALA A 212 -20.05 -5.38 -7.84
CA ALA A 212 -20.30 -4.63 -9.08
C ALA A 212 -19.01 -4.03 -9.68
N TYR A 213 -18.11 -3.50 -8.86
CA TYR A 213 -16.81 -3.01 -9.30
C TYR A 213 -15.98 -4.09 -10.00
N ASN A 214 -15.97 -5.29 -9.48
CA ASN A 214 -15.22 -6.42 -10.04
C ASN A 214 -15.71 -6.82 -11.46
N GLU A 215 -16.91 -6.37 -11.87
CA GLU A 215 -17.46 -6.60 -13.21
C GLU A 215 -17.13 -5.47 -14.21
N THR A 216 -16.48 -4.37 -13.77
CA THR A 216 -16.21 -3.19 -14.63
C THR A 216 -15.07 -3.39 -15.63
N GLY A 217 -14.27 -4.48 -15.48
CA GLY A 217 -13.04 -4.72 -16.24
C GLY A 217 -11.81 -4.07 -15.64
N ALA A 218 -11.93 -3.32 -14.54
CA ALA A 218 -10.79 -2.93 -13.70
C ALA A 218 -10.15 -4.15 -13.04
N VAL A 219 -8.92 -4.00 -12.52
CA VAL A 219 -8.28 -5.07 -11.75
C VAL A 219 -9.16 -5.41 -10.55
N PRO A 220 -9.65 -6.66 -10.43
CA PRO A 220 -10.56 -7.04 -9.35
C PRO A 220 -9.92 -6.87 -7.96
N TYR A 221 -10.77 -6.62 -6.97
CA TYR A 221 -10.38 -6.55 -5.58
C TYR A 221 -11.34 -7.41 -4.73
N PHE A 222 -10.80 -8.31 -3.92
CA PHE A 222 -11.55 -9.31 -3.17
C PHE A 222 -11.52 -8.98 -1.68
N LEU A 223 -12.66 -8.58 -1.12
CA LEU A 223 -12.82 -8.36 0.31
C LEU A 223 -12.57 -9.68 1.09
N ARG A 224 -11.88 -9.58 2.21
CA ARG A 224 -11.57 -10.71 3.11
C ARG A 224 -12.34 -10.58 4.41
N THR A 225 -12.67 -11.70 5.05
CA THR A 225 -13.18 -11.65 6.43
C THR A 225 -12.10 -11.12 7.37
N VAL A 226 -12.50 -10.52 8.49
CA VAL A 226 -11.56 -9.99 9.50
C VAL A 226 -10.60 -11.08 9.99
N ASP A 227 -11.10 -12.31 10.16
CA ASP A 227 -10.25 -13.46 10.54
C ASP A 227 -9.16 -13.75 9.50
N ARG A 228 -9.49 -13.65 8.21
CA ARG A 228 -8.50 -13.82 7.13
C ARG A 228 -7.48 -12.68 7.10
N ILE A 229 -7.89 -11.44 7.36
CA ILE A 229 -6.97 -10.31 7.48
C ILE A 229 -6.06 -10.52 8.70
N THR A 230 -6.61 -10.96 9.84
CA THR A 230 -5.85 -11.26 11.05
C THR A 230 -4.81 -12.36 10.83
N ALA A 231 -5.16 -13.38 10.06
CA ALA A 231 -4.26 -14.51 9.79
C ALA A 231 -3.03 -14.15 8.91
N TYR A 232 -2.99 -12.97 8.29
CA TYR A 232 -1.77 -12.48 7.66
C TYR A 232 -0.65 -12.19 8.67
N PHE A 233 -0.99 -11.97 9.93
CA PHE A 233 -0.06 -11.69 11.02
C PHE A 233 0.38 -12.94 11.80
N ASP A 234 -0.02 -14.15 11.37
CA ASP A 234 0.35 -15.39 12.06
C ASP A 234 1.86 -15.51 12.23
N GLY A 235 2.30 -15.83 13.45
CA GLY A 235 3.71 -15.94 13.81
C GLY A 235 4.41 -14.62 14.12
N LEU A 236 3.70 -13.49 14.09
CA LEU A 236 4.20 -12.18 14.47
C LEU A 236 3.58 -11.72 15.81
N GLU A 237 4.24 -10.78 16.47
CA GLU A 237 3.74 -10.12 17.68
C GLU A 237 2.82 -8.97 17.29
N LEU A 238 1.51 -9.22 17.28
CA LEU A 238 0.52 -8.20 16.93
C LEU A 238 0.47 -7.12 18.03
N LEU A 239 0.59 -5.86 17.65
CA LEU A 239 0.55 -4.73 18.58
C LEU A 239 -0.89 -4.37 18.95
N ASP A 240 -1.09 -3.92 20.20
CA ASP A 240 -2.37 -3.36 20.62
C ASP A 240 -2.78 -2.16 19.77
N PRO A 241 -4.05 -2.08 19.37
CA PRO A 241 -5.22 -2.86 19.79
C PRO A 241 -5.48 -4.13 18.96
N GLY A 242 -4.54 -4.60 18.15
CA GLY A 242 -4.72 -5.73 17.26
C GLY A 242 -5.23 -5.32 15.87
N VAL A 243 -5.91 -6.24 15.19
CA VAL A 243 -6.59 -5.96 13.92
C VAL A 243 -7.97 -5.40 14.21
N VAL A 244 -8.16 -4.13 13.90
CA VAL A 244 -9.41 -3.39 14.19
C VAL A 244 -9.81 -2.56 12.96
N PRO A 245 -11.04 -2.03 12.88
CA PRO A 245 -11.36 -1.00 11.90
C PRO A 245 -10.31 0.12 11.94
N VAL A 246 -9.73 0.46 10.79
CA VAL A 246 -8.54 1.34 10.73
C VAL A 246 -8.69 2.69 11.45
N PRO A 247 -9.88 3.34 11.55
CA PRO A 247 -10.03 4.55 12.34
C PRO A 247 -9.80 4.32 13.85
N LEU A 248 -10.01 3.09 14.33
CA LEU A 248 -9.88 2.74 15.76
C LEU A 248 -8.46 2.32 16.15
N TRP A 249 -7.56 2.15 15.17
CA TRP A 249 -6.18 1.82 15.46
C TRP A 249 -5.42 3.06 15.92
N ARG A 250 -5.19 3.18 17.23
CA ARG A 250 -4.48 4.28 17.90
C ARG A 250 -4.87 5.67 17.36
N PRO A 251 -6.16 6.04 17.44
CA PRO A 251 -6.63 7.33 16.93
C PRO A 251 -5.97 8.49 17.66
N GLU A 252 -5.79 9.61 16.96
CA GLU A 252 -5.42 10.86 17.60
C GLU A 252 -6.53 11.29 18.58
N PRO A 253 -6.19 11.95 19.69
CA PRO A 253 -7.20 12.46 20.61
C PRO A 253 -8.19 13.38 19.90
N ALA A 254 -9.45 13.03 19.93
CA ALA A 254 -10.54 13.78 19.32
C ALA A 254 -11.70 13.94 20.30
N SER A 255 -12.56 14.95 20.06
CA SER A 255 -13.78 15.18 20.87
C SER A 255 -14.82 14.09 20.71
N THR A 256 -14.78 13.34 19.62
CA THR A 256 -15.69 12.21 19.31
C THR A 256 -14.87 10.99 18.94
N ALA A 257 -15.24 9.82 19.45
CA ALA A 257 -14.63 8.57 19.03
C ALA A 257 -14.89 8.36 17.52
N PRO A 258 -13.89 7.88 16.76
CA PRO A 258 -14.09 7.58 15.35
C PRO A 258 -15.04 6.40 15.17
N GLU A 259 -15.86 6.47 14.12
CA GLU A 259 -16.78 5.39 13.78
C GLU A 259 -16.02 4.25 13.08
N PRO A 260 -16.43 2.98 13.34
CA PRO A 260 -15.89 1.83 12.63
C PRO A 260 -16.31 1.86 11.16
N ILE A 261 -15.45 1.34 10.28
CA ILE A 261 -15.70 1.24 8.84
C ILE A 261 -15.34 -0.18 8.34
N GLY A 262 -15.74 -0.49 7.10
CA GLY A 262 -15.50 -1.77 6.45
C GLY A 262 -14.05 -2.03 6.00
N GLU A 263 -13.07 -1.41 6.64
CA GLU A 263 -11.65 -1.64 6.41
C GLU A 263 -10.94 -1.93 7.74
N HIS A 264 -10.19 -3.03 7.79
CA HIS A 264 -9.50 -3.48 8.99
C HIS A 264 -7.99 -3.51 8.76
N GLY A 265 -7.25 -3.15 9.79
CA GLY A 265 -5.79 -3.15 9.72
C GLY A 265 -5.15 -3.35 11.09
N GLY A 266 -3.87 -3.66 11.05
CA GLY A 266 -3.03 -3.85 12.20
C GLY A 266 -1.55 -3.65 11.89
N LEU A 267 -0.76 -3.65 12.96
CA LEU A 267 0.69 -3.57 12.92
C LEU A 267 1.26 -4.68 13.80
N ALA A 268 2.21 -5.46 13.29
CA ALA A 268 2.85 -6.52 14.04
C ALA A 268 4.38 -6.47 13.91
N ARG A 269 5.08 -6.94 14.94
CA ARG A 269 6.54 -7.06 15.00
C ARG A 269 6.95 -8.51 14.73
N LYS A 270 8.01 -8.69 13.94
CA LYS A 270 8.68 -10.00 13.80
C LYS A 270 9.53 -10.27 15.04
N PRO A 271 9.30 -11.39 15.76
CA PRO A 271 10.07 -11.75 16.96
C PRO A 271 11.55 -11.95 16.71
#